data_aecbf65510bf627d868a02ce120362fc
#
_entry.id   aecbf65510bf627d868a02ce120362fc
#
_cell.length_a   1.000
_cell.length_b   1.000
_cell.length_c   1.000
_cell.angle_alpha   90.00
_cell.angle_beta   90.00
_cell.angle_gamma   90.00
#
_symmetry.space_group_name_H-M   'P 1'
#
loop_
_entity.id
_entity.type
_entity.pdbx_description
1 polymer ?
#
loop_
_entity_poly.entity_id
_entity_poly.type
_entity_poly.pdbx_seq_one_letter_code
_entity_poly.pdbx_strand_id
1 'polypeptide(L)'
;MSWSCFAMDSEQDKMKIKKIENGVVIDHIPKGKGLAVLSILGVDESFPATVSMAMNTPSTTQGLKDIIKIEERALEEKEINKIALIAPAATVNFVHDYQIVKKRKISVPDSFEDVINCPNPKCISNKEGRSILKVERKSPLHLRCAYCERAYSQEELLKLSSFKA
;
A
#
# COMPACT_ATOMS: atom_id res chain seq x y z
N MET A 1 -41.39 16.30 28.73
CA MET A 1 -39.98 15.94 28.95
C MET A 1 -39.17 16.49 27.81
N SER A 2 -38.50 17.59 28.02
CA SER A 2 -37.66 18.21 27.03
C SER A 2 -36.27 17.55 27.11
N TRP A 3 -35.87 16.86 26.06
CA TRP A 3 -34.49 16.44 25.86
C TRP A 3 -33.76 17.67 25.37
N SER A 4 -33.00 18.30 26.25
CA SER A 4 -32.06 19.33 25.88
C SER A 4 -31.03 18.70 24.94
N CYS A 5 -31.03 19.19 23.71
CA CYS A 5 -30.00 18.93 22.74
C CYS A 5 -28.70 19.53 23.28
N PHE A 6 -27.88 18.72 23.96
CA PHE A 6 -26.51 19.08 24.18
C PHE A 6 -25.83 19.04 22.81
N ALA A 7 -25.50 20.19 22.30
CA ALA A 7 -24.54 20.33 21.22
C ALA A 7 -23.20 19.74 21.73
N MET A 8 -22.99 18.47 21.47
CA MET A 8 -21.71 17.84 21.70
C MET A 8 -20.77 18.26 20.57
N ASP A 9 -19.82 19.01 21.01
CA ASP A 9 -18.74 19.64 20.27
C ASP A 9 -18.12 18.82 19.12
N SER A 10 -17.88 19.56 18.07
CA SER A 10 -17.12 19.24 16.86
C SER A 10 -15.68 18.73 17.07
N GLU A 11 -15.25 18.41 18.29
CA GLU A 11 -13.92 17.85 18.59
C GLU A 11 -13.84 16.33 18.41
N GLN A 12 -14.94 15.60 18.54
CA GLN A 12 -14.95 14.14 18.37
C GLN A 12 -14.76 13.69 16.91
N ASP A 13 -15.06 14.54 15.94
CA ASP A 13 -14.88 14.22 14.52
C ASP A 13 -13.43 14.40 14.04
N LYS A 14 -12.55 15.00 14.87
CA LYS A 14 -11.16 15.31 14.53
C LYS A 14 -10.16 14.21 14.86
N MET A 15 -10.55 13.12 15.54
CA MET A 15 -9.60 12.15 16.10
C MET A 15 -9.78 10.71 15.61
N LYS A 16 -10.19 10.50 14.37
CA LYS A 16 -10.25 9.14 13.82
C LYS A 16 -8.88 8.46 13.75
N ILE A 17 -7.81 9.23 13.60
CA ILE A 17 -6.44 8.71 13.67
C ILE A 17 -5.52 9.84 14.17
N LYS A 18 -4.76 9.61 15.26
CA LYS A 18 -3.80 10.58 15.79
C LYS A 18 -2.75 10.97 14.75
N LYS A 19 -2.26 12.20 14.80
CA LYS A 19 -1.07 12.61 14.06
C LYS A 19 0.13 11.84 14.59
N ILE A 20 1.02 11.41 13.71
CA ILE A 20 2.29 10.79 14.09
C ILE A 20 3.38 11.86 14.15
N GLU A 21 4.33 11.69 15.06
CA GLU A 21 5.46 12.58 15.19
C GLU A 21 6.46 12.37 14.07
N ASN A 22 6.95 11.15 13.92
CA ASN A 22 7.87 10.75 12.86
C ASN A 22 7.40 9.44 12.23
N GLY A 23 7.57 9.32 10.94
CA GLY A 23 7.23 8.09 10.21
C GLY A 23 6.63 8.34 8.84
N VAL A 24 5.78 7.43 8.40
CA VAL A 24 5.14 7.49 7.08
C VAL A 24 3.63 7.33 7.17
N VAL A 25 2.93 8.03 6.30
CA VAL A 25 1.48 7.89 6.09
C VAL A 25 1.26 7.49 4.64
N ILE A 26 0.63 6.35 4.45
CA ILE A 26 0.23 5.86 3.12
C ILE A 26 -1.26 6.13 2.97
N ASP A 27 -1.61 7.01 2.06
CA ASP A 27 -2.98 7.44 1.81
C ASP A 27 -3.43 7.03 0.41
N HIS A 28 -4.73 7.12 0.14
CA HIS A 28 -5.35 6.76 -1.13
C HIS A 28 -5.15 5.28 -1.52
N ILE A 29 -5.05 4.39 -0.52
CA ILE A 29 -5.08 2.95 -0.76
C ILE A 29 -6.51 2.57 -1.13
N PRO A 30 -6.73 1.77 -2.20
CA PRO A 30 -8.07 1.30 -2.54
C PRO A 30 -8.72 0.54 -1.38
N LYS A 31 -10.04 0.71 -1.24
CA LYS A 31 -10.85 0.05 -0.20
C LYS A 31 -10.49 -1.44 -0.09
N GLY A 32 -10.21 -1.88 1.14
CA GLY A 32 -9.94 -3.28 1.47
C GLY A 32 -8.53 -3.77 1.12
N LYS A 33 -7.65 -2.90 0.62
CA LYS A 33 -6.26 -3.26 0.29
C LYS A 33 -5.24 -2.89 1.38
N GLY A 34 -5.66 -2.20 2.43
CA GLY A 34 -4.76 -1.78 3.52
C GLY A 34 -4.02 -2.93 4.17
N LEU A 35 -4.70 -4.05 4.47
CA LEU A 35 -4.07 -5.23 5.06
C LEU A 35 -3.01 -5.85 4.14
N ALA A 36 -3.27 -5.89 2.83
CA ALA A 36 -2.29 -6.38 1.85
C ALA A 36 -1.05 -5.49 1.80
N VAL A 37 -1.22 -4.17 1.93
CA VAL A 37 -0.09 -3.22 2.00
C VAL A 37 0.73 -3.45 3.27
N LEU A 38 0.12 -3.64 4.43
CA LEU A 38 0.83 -3.96 5.67
C LEU A 38 1.62 -5.26 5.54
N SER A 39 1.00 -6.31 5.01
CA SER A 39 1.64 -7.60 4.79
C SER A 39 2.88 -7.50 3.89
N ILE A 40 2.78 -6.76 2.78
CA ILE A 40 3.89 -6.59 1.83
C ILE A 40 5.05 -5.76 2.42
N LEU A 41 4.76 -4.89 3.38
CA LEU A 41 5.76 -4.11 4.11
C LEU A 41 6.39 -4.89 5.28
N GLY A 42 5.99 -6.16 5.48
CA GLY A 42 6.49 -6.97 6.57
C GLY A 42 6.03 -6.49 7.94
N VAL A 43 4.88 -5.82 8.00
CA VAL A 43 4.26 -5.42 9.26
C VAL A 43 3.41 -6.57 9.76
N ASP A 44 3.90 -7.26 10.76
CA ASP A 44 3.27 -8.38 11.43
C ASP A 44 3.16 -8.13 12.95
N GLU A 45 2.74 -9.14 13.69
CA GLU A 45 2.59 -9.07 15.15
C GLU A 45 3.89 -8.79 15.92
N SER A 46 5.06 -9.02 15.29
CA SER A 46 6.38 -8.77 15.88
C SER A 46 6.91 -7.35 15.57
N PHE A 47 6.17 -6.55 14.82
CA PHE A 47 6.61 -5.23 14.39
C PHE A 47 6.74 -4.27 15.58
N PRO A 48 7.92 -3.65 15.80
CA PRO A 48 8.22 -2.96 17.06
C PRO A 48 7.60 -1.58 17.21
N ALA A 49 7.16 -0.95 16.12
CA ALA A 49 6.65 0.42 16.13
C ALA A 49 5.11 0.46 16.08
N THR A 50 4.54 1.60 16.45
CA THR A 50 3.10 1.80 16.40
C THR A 50 2.61 1.87 14.95
N VAL A 51 1.60 1.08 14.65
CA VAL A 51 0.92 1.08 13.35
C VAL A 51 -0.57 1.38 13.57
N SER A 52 -1.07 2.36 12.84
CA SER A 52 -2.49 2.71 12.83
C SER A 52 -3.05 2.57 11.42
N MET A 53 -4.18 1.92 11.30
CA MET A 53 -4.87 1.77 10.01
C MET A 53 -6.33 2.18 10.16
N ALA A 54 -6.82 2.95 9.20
CA ALA A 54 -8.25 3.21 9.03
C ALA A 54 -8.68 2.64 7.69
N MET A 55 -9.69 1.79 7.73
CA MET A 55 -10.30 1.20 6.53
C MET A 55 -11.63 1.87 6.23
N ASN A 56 -12.00 1.90 4.95
CA ASN A 56 -13.28 2.42 4.49
C ASN A 56 -13.53 3.88 4.87
N THR A 57 -12.48 4.70 4.90
CA THR A 57 -12.62 6.14 5.14
C THR A 57 -13.17 6.84 3.91
N PRO A 58 -14.09 7.82 4.07
CA PRO A 58 -14.59 8.59 2.94
C PRO A 58 -13.47 9.32 2.20
N SER A 59 -13.53 9.29 0.87
CA SER A 59 -12.59 9.97 -0.01
C SER A 59 -13.35 10.76 -1.08
N THR A 60 -12.90 11.97 -1.35
CA THR A 60 -13.48 12.80 -2.41
C THR A 60 -13.19 12.29 -3.82
N THR A 61 -12.12 11.49 -3.98
CA THR A 61 -11.65 11.03 -5.30
C THR A 61 -11.95 9.57 -5.59
N GLN A 62 -12.10 8.71 -4.56
CA GLN A 62 -12.21 7.26 -4.71
C GLN A 62 -13.44 6.65 -4.06
N GLY A 63 -14.33 7.46 -3.49
CA GLY A 63 -15.45 7.01 -2.68
C GLY A 63 -15.00 6.56 -1.29
N LEU A 64 -14.41 5.37 -1.15
CA LEU A 64 -13.82 4.87 0.08
C LEU A 64 -12.35 4.53 -0.13
N LYS A 65 -11.53 4.82 0.86
CA LYS A 65 -10.08 4.53 0.86
C LYS A 65 -9.63 3.95 2.19
N ASP A 66 -8.48 3.31 2.18
CA ASP A 66 -7.76 2.92 3.38
C ASP A 66 -6.56 3.85 3.60
N ILE A 67 -6.20 4.08 4.85
CA ILE A 67 -5.04 4.89 5.25
C ILE A 67 -4.23 4.10 6.27
N ILE A 68 -2.91 4.09 6.11
CA ILE A 68 -1.97 3.45 7.02
C ILE A 68 -0.99 4.49 7.53
N LYS A 69 -0.72 4.45 8.83
CA LYS A 69 0.33 5.23 9.49
C LYS A 69 1.28 4.30 10.21
N ILE A 70 2.56 4.44 9.94
CA ILE A 70 3.62 3.65 10.58
C ILE A 70 4.59 4.63 11.23
N GLU A 71 4.72 4.56 12.55
CA GLU A 71 5.63 5.39 13.31
C GLU A 71 7.06 4.87 13.20
N GLU A 72 8.03 5.77 13.34
CA GLU A 72 9.47 5.48 13.38
C GLU A 72 9.99 4.65 12.19
N ARG A 73 9.35 4.77 11.01
CA ARG A 73 9.75 4.06 9.81
C ARG A 73 9.90 4.99 8.60
N ALA A 74 10.96 4.78 7.84
CA ALA A 74 11.11 5.28 6.47
C ALA A 74 10.84 4.13 5.50
N LEU A 75 10.34 4.44 4.30
CA LEU A 75 10.15 3.48 3.22
C LEU A 75 11.27 3.63 2.18
N GLU A 76 11.87 2.49 1.82
CA GLU A 76 12.82 2.41 0.74
C GLU A 76 12.13 2.36 -0.63
N GLU A 77 12.88 2.63 -1.69
CA GLU A 77 12.39 2.61 -3.07
C GLU A 77 11.77 1.26 -3.45
N LYS A 78 12.40 0.17 -3.02
CA LYS A 78 11.88 -1.19 -3.26
C LYS A 78 10.52 -1.43 -2.59
N GLU A 79 10.31 -0.91 -1.40
CA GLU A 79 9.05 -1.01 -0.67
C GLU A 79 7.96 -0.18 -1.35
N ILE A 80 8.29 1.02 -1.81
CA ILE A 80 7.38 1.87 -2.57
C ILE A 80 6.95 1.19 -3.87
N ASN A 81 7.87 0.53 -4.56
CA ASN A 81 7.57 -0.26 -5.76
C ASN A 81 6.65 -1.45 -5.45
N LYS A 82 6.85 -2.12 -4.31
CA LYS A 82 5.93 -3.18 -3.85
C LYS A 82 4.50 -2.62 -3.65
N ILE A 83 4.38 -1.47 -3.01
CA ILE A 83 3.07 -0.82 -2.80
C ILE A 83 2.39 -0.50 -4.14
N ALA A 84 3.15 -0.12 -5.17
CA ALA A 84 2.61 0.17 -6.49
C ALA A 84 1.87 -1.02 -7.14
N LEU A 85 2.23 -2.25 -6.80
CA LEU A 85 1.51 -3.46 -7.24
C LEU A 85 0.09 -3.56 -6.66
N ILE A 86 -0.10 -3.07 -5.43
CA ILE A 86 -1.38 -3.17 -4.72
C ILE A 86 -2.19 -1.88 -4.88
N ALA A 87 -1.53 -0.74 -4.72
CA ALA A 87 -2.15 0.58 -4.66
C ALA A 87 -1.41 1.57 -5.59
N PRO A 88 -1.58 1.46 -6.91
CA PRO A 88 -0.85 2.27 -7.87
C PRO A 88 -1.19 3.77 -7.81
N ALA A 89 -2.30 4.13 -7.21
CA ALA A 89 -2.72 5.52 -7.02
C ALA A 89 -2.45 6.07 -5.61
N ALA A 90 -1.80 5.30 -4.75
CA ALA A 90 -1.52 5.71 -3.38
C ALA A 90 -0.50 6.86 -3.31
N THR A 91 -0.49 7.52 -2.17
CA THR A 91 0.45 8.60 -1.85
C THR A 91 1.16 8.28 -0.56
N VAL A 92 2.48 8.41 -0.55
CA VAL A 92 3.32 8.27 0.64
C VAL A 92 3.69 9.67 1.13
N ASN A 93 3.34 9.97 2.37
CA ASN A 93 3.72 11.20 3.05
C ASN A 93 4.75 10.86 4.13
N PHE A 94 5.91 11.49 4.07
CA PHE A 94 6.93 11.38 5.09
C PHE A 94 6.69 12.46 6.12
N VAL A 95 6.60 12.07 7.39
CA VAL A 95 6.28 12.95 8.51
C VAL A 95 7.50 13.08 9.43
N HIS A 96 7.82 14.31 9.81
CA HIS A 96 8.83 14.65 10.81
C HIS A 96 8.31 15.82 11.65
N ASP A 97 8.44 15.71 12.97
CA ASP A 97 7.91 16.70 13.93
C ASP A 97 6.44 17.07 13.65
N TYR A 98 5.58 16.06 13.47
CA TYR A 98 4.15 16.23 13.18
C TYR A 98 3.82 16.94 11.85
N GLN A 99 4.82 17.20 11.02
CA GLN A 99 4.68 17.88 9.74
C GLN A 99 5.04 16.98 8.55
N ILE A 100 4.32 17.12 7.46
CA ILE A 100 4.66 16.43 6.22
C ILE A 100 5.84 17.15 5.59
N VAL A 101 7.02 16.53 5.63
CA VAL A 101 8.26 17.08 5.05
C VAL A 101 8.44 16.70 3.58
N LYS A 102 7.84 15.59 3.16
CA LYS A 102 7.90 15.12 1.77
C LYS A 102 6.61 14.37 1.43
N LYS A 103 6.05 14.65 0.28
CA LYS A 103 4.91 13.94 -0.30
C LYS A 103 5.33 13.30 -1.61
N ARG A 104 5.07 12.01 -1.74
CA ARG A 104 5.39 11.25 -2.95
C ARG A 104 4.16 10.49 -3.44
N LYS A 105 3.71 10.80 -4.63
CA LYS A 105 2.71 10.01 -5.32
C LYS A 105 3.37 8.73 -5.85
N ILE A 106 2.77 7.58 -5.58
CA ILE A 106 3.23 6.31 -6.12
C ILE A 106 2.95 6.28 -7.62
N SER A 107 3.92 5.81 -8.37
CA SER A 107 3.77 5.58 -9.81
C SER A 107 4.17 4.14 -10.12
N VAL A 108 3.46 3.54 -11.06
CA VAL A 108 3.77 2.19 -11.55
C VAL A 108 5.04 2.28 -12.40
N PRO A 109 6.13 1.57 -12.04
CA PRO A 109 7.33 1.49 -12.86
C PRO A 109 7.06 0.71 -14.16
N ASP A 110 8.01 0.68 -15.07
CA ASP A 110 7.89 -0.08 -16.32
C ASP A 110 8.15 -1.58 -16.14
N SER A 111 8.83 -1.95 -15.07
CA SER A 111 9.04 -3.34 -14.67
C SER A 111 9.16 -3.47 -13.15
N PHE A 112 8.81 -4.65 -12.65
CA PHE A 112 9.05 -5.07 -11.27
C PHE A 112 10.11 -6.15 -11.27
N GLU A 113 11.27 -5.84 -10.71
CA GLU A 113 12.42 -6.75 -10.61
C GLU A 113 12.58 -7.23 -9.18
N ASP A 114 12.55 -8.55 -9.00
CA ASP A 114 12.71 -9.21 -7.70
C ASP A 114 11.76 -8.72 -6.59
N VAL A 115 10.57 -8.26 -6.96
CA VAL A 115 9.52 -7.82 -6.02
C VAL A 115 8.57 -8.97 -5.70
N ILE A 116 8.19 -9.73 -6.71
CA ILE A 116 7.17 -10.78 -6.63
C ILE A 116 7.59 -11.95 -7.51
N ASN A 117 7.31 -13.17 -7.05
CA ASN A 117 7.58 -14.38 -7.84
C ASN A 117 6.61 -14.51 -9.03
N CYS A 118 7.06 -15.14 -10.10
CA CYS A 118 6.16 -15.47 -11.20
C CYS A 118 5.08 -16.46 -10.72
N PRO A 119 3.79 -16.20 -11.00
CA PRO A 119 2.70 -17.11 -10.62
C PRO A 119 2.77 -18.49 -11.28
N ASN A 120 3.47 -18.61 -12.40
CA ASN A 120 3.68 -19.89 -13.07
C ASN A 120 4.71 -20.74 -12.30
N PRO A 121 4.32 -21.84 -11.64
CA PRO A 121 5.23 -22.65 -10.84
C PRO A 121 6.34 -23.31 -11.67
N LYS A 122 6.12 -23.47 -12.98
CA LYS A 122 7.11 -24.05 -13.90
C LYS A 122 8.03 -23.00 -14.53
N CYS A 123 7.88 -21.72 -14.18
CA CYS A 123 8.73 -20.67 -14.72
C CYS A 123 10.17 -20.82 -14.19
N ILE A 124 11.15 -20.68 -15.09
CA ILE A 124 12.58 -20.76 -14.75
C ILE A 124 12.97 -19.70 -13.72
N SER A 125 12.32 -18.54 -13.73
CA SER A 125 12.58 -17.46 -12.76
C SER A 125 12.39 -17.89 -11.31
N ASN A 126 11.48 -18.84 -11.05
CA ASN A 126 11.24 -19.37 -9.69
C ASN A 126 12.36 -20.33 -9.24
N LYS A 127 13.07 -20.95 -10.19
CA LYS A 127 14.21 -21.82 -9.90
C LYS A 127 15.51 -21.02 -9.71
N GLU A 128 15.69 -19.98 -10.50
CA GLU A 128 16.89 -19.13 -10.46
C GLU A 128 16.81 -18.04 -9.40
N GLY A 129 15.66 -17.83 -8.78
CA GLY A 129 15.45 -16.84 -7.73
C GLY A 129 15.40 -15.39 -8.20
N ARG A 130 15.37 -15.14 -9.51
CA ARG A 130 15.17 -13.80 -10.10
C ARG A 130 13.86 -13.74 -10.86
N SER A 131 13.11 -12.67 -10.66
CA SER A 131 11.88 -12.43 -11.40
C SER A 131 11.87 -11.05 -12.02
N ILE A 132 11.42 -10.96 -13.27
CA ILE A 132 11.18 -9.70 -13.96
C ILE A 132 9.79 -9.75 -14.56
N LEU A 133 8.93 -8.87 -14.07
CA LEU A 133 7.56 -8.69 -14.55
C LEU A 133 7.46 -7.32 -15.22
N LYS A 134 7.32 -7.31 -16.54
CA LYS A 134 7.17 -6.08 -17.33
C LYS A 134 5.74 -5.60 -17.30
N VAL A 135 5.55 -4.31 -17.15
CA VAL A 135 4.23 -3.68 -17.15
C VAL A 135 3.79 -3.46 -18.60
N GLU A 136 2.71 -4.13 -19.01
CA GLU A 136 2.09 -3.93 -20.31
C GLU A 136 1.04 -2.82 -20.29
N ARG A 137 0.33 -2.71 -19.18
CA ARG A 137 -0.71 -1.69 -18.97
C ARG A 137 -0.71 -1.24 -17.51
N LYS A 138 -0.79 0.07 -17.30
CA LYS A 138 -0.76 0.65 -15.95
C LYS A 138 -2.15 0.79 -15.32
N SER A 139 -3.20 0.89 -16.12
CA SER A 139 -4.58 1.02 -15.63
C SER A 139 -5.59 0.36 -16.60
N PRO A 140 -6.24 -0.74 -16.22
CA PRO A 140 -5.90 -1.63 -15.10
C PRO A 140 -4.51 -2.25 -15.25
N LEU A 141 -3.87 -2.57 -14.13
CA LEU A 141 -2.49 -3.06 -14.13
C LEU A 141 -2.41 -4.50 -14.69
N HIS A 142 -1.64 -4.65 -15.75
CA HIS A 142 -1.31 -5.92 -16.37
C HIS A 142 0.20 -6.06 -16.53
N LEU A 143 0.71 -7.22 -16.20
CA LEU A 143 2.13 -7.53 -16.21
C LEU A 143 2.39 -8.80 -17.02
N ARG A 144 3.58 -8.88 -17.64
CA ARG A 144 4.06 -10.05 -18.36
C ARG A 144 5.39 -10.49 -17.80
N CYS A 145 5.52 -11.79 -17.52
CA CYS A 145 6.79 -12.36 -17.12
C CYS A 145 7.79 -12.33 -18.28
N ALA A 146 8.99 -11.80 -18.03
CA ALA A 146 10.04 -11.73 -19.05
C ALA A 146 10.61 -13.12 -19.43
N TYR A 147 10.42 -14.13 -18.58
CA TYR A 147 10.95 -15.47 -18.78
C TYR A 147 9.94 -16.43 -19.44
N CYS A 148 8.77 -16.60 -18.88
CA CYS A 148 7.75 -17.50 -19.42
C CYS A 148 6.72 -16.81 -20.32
N GLU A 149 6.81 -15.49 -20.46
CA GLU A 149 5.97 -14.65 -21.32
C GLU A 149 4.46 -14.67 -21.02
N ARG A 150 4.05 -15.29 -19.92
CA ARG A 150 2.64 -15.26 -19.50
C ARG A 150 2.28 -13.88 -18.96
N ALA A 151 1.09 -13.42 -19.34
CA ALA A 151 0.51 -12.19 -18.85
C ALA A 151 -0.42 -12.47 -17.66
N TYR A 152 -0.44 -11.53 -16.71
CA TYR A 152 -1.23 -11.62 -15.49
C TYR A 152 -1.90 -10.28 -15.19
N SER A 153 -3.13 -10.33 -14.71
CA SER A 153 -3.78 -9.18 -14.12
C SER A 153 -3.25 -8.94 -12.69
N GLN A 154 -3.49 -7.74 -12.19
CA GLN A 154 -3.15 -7.41 -10.80
C GLN A 154 -3.76 -8.39 -9.79
N GLU A 155 -5.03 -8.77 -9.99
CA GLU A 155 -5.72 -9.71 -9.09
C GLU A 155 -5.10 -11.10 -9.08
N GLU A 156 -4.75 -11.61 -10.26
CA GLU A 156 -4.08 -12.91 -10.38
C GLU A 156 -2.72 -12.91 -9.70
N LEU A 157 -1.95 -11.84 -9.85
CA LEU A 157 -0.67 -11.69 -9.17
C LEU A 157 -0.82 -11.69 -7.66
N LEU A 158 -1.76 -10.92 -7.13
CA LEU A 158 -1.98 -10.82 -5.68
C LEU A 158 -2.52 -12.11 -5.06
N LYS A 159 -3.25 -12.93 -5.83
CA LYS A 159 -3.79 -14.22 -5.37
C LYS A 159 -2.80 -15.37 -5.48
N LEU A 160 -1.99 -15.40 -6.53
CA LEU A 160 -1.19 -16.56 -6.91
C LEU A 160 0.30 -16.43 -6.57
N SER A 161 0.77 -15.22 -6.30
CA SER A 161 2.19 -14.96 -6.09
C SER A 161 2.52 -14.70 -4.63
N SER A 162 3.75 -15.02 -4.25
CA SER A 162 4.37 -14.61 -3.00
C SER A 162 5.31 -13.44 -3.25
N PHE A 163 5.26 -12.45 -2.38
CA PHE A 163 6.22 -11.35 -2.39
C PHE A 163 7.59 -11.83 -1.90
N LYS A 164 8.63 -11.32 -2.52
CA LYS A 164 9.99 -11.56 -2.05
C LYS A 164 10.32 -10.65 -0.87
N ALA A 165 10.95 -11.21 0.08
CA ALA A 165 11.42 -10.48 1.25
C ALA A 165 12.46 -9.40 0.89
#